data_672dcf8b58f106e1ae2a8c2b36bdee74
#
_entry.id   672dcf8b58f106e1ae2a8c2b36bdee74
#
_cell.length_a   1.000
_cell.length_b   1.000
_cell.length_c   1.000
_cell.angle_alpha   90.00
_cell.angle_beta   90.00
_cell.angle_gamma   90.00
#
_symmetry.space_group_name_H-M   'P 1'
#
loop_
_entity.id
_entity.type
_entity.pdbx_description
1 polymer ?
#
loop_
_entity_poly.entity_id
_entity_poly.type
_entity_poly.pdbx_seq_one_letter_code
_entity_poly.pdbx_strand_id
1 'polypeptide(L)'
;MSEFTAPVFVCGATASGKTGYALKLAAELDGEIVNGDAFQLFRGIEVLSAAPTEEERGDFSHHLFGVLDPAESCDAGRYFEMVEPVISEIRSRGKVPVVVGGSGLYLKFLTHGPSPLPKGDVAMRAEMERRTLEDLLLELERIDPVEAAQVNRVNKRYVERSLEICLLTGGKASELRDGWERKTRDIEKPLKGFWLIRDRADLHQRIEKRTVQMLSEGAVEEVRRLDGVSGNWEKAIGVKEIRRFLSGEISRDKCEELIVFATRQYAKRQETWFRREKWLERVGL
;
A
#
# COMPACT_ATOMS: atom_id res chain seq x y z
N MET A 1 -11.68 -29.57 -9.25
CA MET A 1 -11.30 -28.88 -8.00
C MET A 1 -9.97 -28.19 -8.27
N SER A 2 -9.88 -26.88 -8.17
CA SER A 2 -8.62 -26.17 -8.45
C SER A 2 -7.56 -26.61 -7.44
N GLU A 3 -6.37 -26.87 -7.92
CA GLU A 3 -5.19 -27.24 -7.12
C GLU A 3 -4.73 -26.10 -6.18
N PHE A 4 -5.36 -24.93 -6.27
CA PHE A 4 -5.02 -23.71 -5.54
C PHE A 4 -6.08 -23.38 -4.49
N THR A 5 -5.71 -23.59 -3.23
CA THR A 5 -6.48 -23.10 -2.06
C THR A 5 -5.78 -21.91 -1.37
N ALA A 6 -4.58 -21.54 -1.79
CA ALA A 6 -3.85 -20.38 -1.27
C ALA A 6 -4.18 -19.11 -2.05
N PRO A 7 -4.09 -17.92 -1.43
CA PRO A 7 -4.26 -16.65 -2.13
C PRO A 7 -3.27 -16.51 -3.29
N VAL A 8 -3.76 -15.94 -4.41
CA VAL A 8 -2.93 -15.55 -5.55
C VAL A 8 -2.80 -14.04 -5.58
N PHE A 9 -1.58 -13.54 -5.76
CA PHE A 9 -1.29 -12.11 -5.65
C PHE A 9 -1.08 -11.48 -7.03
N VAL A 10 -1.71 -10.32 -7.27
CA VAL A 10 -1.48 -9.48 -8.45
C VAL A 10 -0.93 -8.14 -8.00
N CYS A 11 0.37 -7.98 -8.17
CA CYS A 11 1.16 -6.85 -7.67
C CYS A 11 1.65 -5.96 -8.81
N GLY A 12 1.96 -4.72 -8.50
CA GLY A 12 2.56 -3.82 -9.47
C GLY A 12 2.34 -2.35 -9.13
N ALA A 13 2.99 -1.49 -9.90
CA ALA A 13 2.85 -0.05 -9.75
C ALA A 13 1.41 0.42 -10.01
N THR A 14 1.05 1.58 -9.48
CA THR A 14 -0.19 2.24 -9.89
C THR A 14 -0.18 2.44 -11.43
N ALA A 15 -1.35 2.36 -12.06
CA ALA A 15 -1.52 2.41 -13.52
C ALA A 15 -0.89 1.25 -14.33
N SER A 16 -0.35 0.20 -13.70
CA SER A 16 0.23 -0.95 -14.42
C SER A 16 -0.81 -1.86 -15.10
N GLY A 17 -2.12 -1.72 -14.79
CA GLY A 17 -3.16 -2.57 -15.36
C GLY A 17 -3.55 -3.78 -14.50
N LYS A 18 -3.25 -3.72 -13.20
CA LYS A 18 -3.54 -4.82 -12.25
C LYS A 18 -4.99 -5.27 -12.27
N THR A 19 -5.95 -4.35 -12.30
CA THR A 19 -7.39 -4.67 -12.25
C THR A 19 -7.77 -5.61 -13.39
N GLY A 20 -7.47 -5.23 -14.63
CA GLY A 20 -7.81 -6.06 -15.79
C GLY A 20 -7.12 -7.43 -15.80
N TYR A 21 -5.86 -7.50 -15.35
CA TYR A 21 -5.15 -8.78 -15.21
C TYR A 21 -5.77 -9.66 -14.13
N ALA A 22 -6.12 -9.07 -13.00
CA ALA A 22 -6.72 -9.79 -11.87
C ALA A 22 -8.12 -10.34 -12.20
N LEU A 23 -8.93 -9.61 -12.96
CA LEU A 23 -10.24 -10.08 -13.44
C LEU A 23 -10.10 -11.29 -14.38
N LYS A 24 -9.13 -11.25 -15.30
CA LYS A 24 -8.83 -12.42 -16.15
C LYS A 24 -8.43 -13.63 -15.32
N LEU A 25 -7.55 -13.41 -14.36
CA LEU A 25 -7.08 -14.47 -13.48
C LEU A 25 -8.21 -15.01 -12.58
N ALA A 26 -9.10 -14.14 -12.09
CA ALA A 26 -10.27 -14.56 -11.32
C ALA A 26 -11.23 -15.41 -12.17
N ALA A 27 -11.42 -15.07 -13.45
CA ALA A 27 -12.22 -15.90 -14.38
C ALA A 27 -11.58 -17.28 -14.60
N GLU A 28 -10.27 -17.36 -14.75
CA GLU A 28 -9.56 -18.61 -14.98
C GLU A 28 -9.52 -19.53 -13.76
N LEU A 29 -9.50 -18.95 -12.54
CA LEU A 29 -9.33 -19.68 -11.29
C LEU A 29 -10.62 -19.87 -10.49
N ASP A 30 -11.78 -19.45 -10.99
CA ASP A 30 -13.02 -19.31 -10.20
C ASP A 30 -12.77 -18.52 -8.91
N GLY A 31 -12.14 -17.35 -9.07
CA GLY A 31 -11.64 -16.53 -7.96
C GLY A 31 -12.54 -15.34 -7.63
N GLU A 32 -12.28 -14.77 -6.48
CA GLU A 32 -12.90 -13.51 -6.01
C GLU A 32 -11.81 -12.48 -5.72
N ILE A 33 -12.06 -11.22 -6.05
CA ILE A 33 -11.09 -10.13 -5.93
C ILE A 33 -11.04 -9.61 -4.48
N VAL A 34 -9.83 -9.48 -3.94
CA VAL A 34 -9.58 -8.93 -2.61
C VAL A 34 -8.65 -7.71 -2.74
N ASN A 35 -9.08 -6.59 -2.18
CA ASN A 35 -8.30 -5.35 -2.22
C ASN A 35 -7.00 -5.47 -1.41
N GLY A 36 -5.87 -5.13 -2.04
CA GLY A 36 -4.54 -4.99 -1.43
C GLY A 36 -3.96 -3.57 -1.55
N ASP A 37 -4.81 -2.55 -1.72
CA ASP A 37 -4.42 -1.14 -1.75
C ASP A 37 -4.97 -0.39 -0.54
N ALA A 38 -4.09 0.36 0.14
CA ALA A 38 -4.43 1.02 1.40
C ALA A 38 -5.48 2.13 1.26
N PHE A 39 -5.51 2.83 0.13
CA PHE A 39 -6.45 3.94 -0.04
C PHE A 39 -7.80 3.51 -0.60
N GLN A 40 -7.87 2.40 -1.32
CA GLN A 40 -9.13 1.83 -1.80
C GLN A 40 -10.00 1.21 -0.70
N LEU A 41 -9.50 1.14 0.53
CA LEU A 41 -10.28 0.76 1.71
C LEU A 41 -11.31 1.81 2.12
N PHE A 42 -11.03 3.10 1.87
CA PHE A 42 -11.82 4.22 2.36
C PHE A 42 -12.95 4.59 1.42
N ARG A 43 -14.14 4.80 1.99
CA ARG A 43 -15.30 5.37 1.31
C ARG A 43 -15.09 6.84 1.01
N GLY A 44 -15.70 7.30 -0.09
CA GLY A 44 -15.74 8.72 -0.46
C GLY A 44 -14.47 9.24 -1.13
N ILE A 45 -13.52 8.36 -1.46
CA ILE A 45 -12.33 8.66 -2.27
C ILE A 45 -12.12 7.61 -3.38
N GLU A 46 -13.20 7.04 -3.89
CA GLU A 46 -13.15 5.97 -4.88
C GLU A 46 -12.49 6.43 -6.18
N VAL A 47 -12.84 7.62 -6.66
CA VAL A 47 -12.24 8.21 -7.87
C VAL A 47 -10.78 8.56 -7.61
N LEU A 48 -10.48 9.21 -6.50
CA LEU A 48 -9.12 9.62 -6.13
C LEU A 48 -8.18 8.43 -5.97
N SER A 49 -8.65 7.36 -5.32
CA SER A 49 -7.86 6.12 -5.13
C SER A 49 -7.86 5.22 -6.37
N ALA A 50 -8.66 5.55 -7.39
CA ALA A 50 -8.96 4.72 -8.55
C ALA A 50 -9.37 3.30 -8.15
N ALA A 51 -10.30 3.21 -7.21
CA ALA A 51 -11.01 1.97 -6.94
C ALA A 51 -11.80 1.56 -8.19
N PRO A 52 -11.93 0.25 -8.47
CA PRO A 52 -12.69 -0.20 -9.63
C PRO A 52 -14.17 0.21 -9.52
N THR A 53 -14.73 0.76 -10.59
CA THR A 53 -16.14 1.09 -10.68
C THR A 53 -16.99 -0.18 -10.71
N GLU A 54 -18.30 -0.06 -10.50
CA GLU A 54 -19.23 -1.20 -10.63
C GLU A 54 -19.14 -1.86 -12.01
N GLU A 55 -19.04 -1.06 -13.06
CA GLU A 55 -18.87 -1.56 -14.43
C GLU A 55 -17.55 -2.34 -14.60
N GLU A 56 -16.45 -1.79 -14.05
CA GLU A 56 -15.14 -2.46 -14.09
C GLU A 56 -15.10 -3.75 -13.27
N ARG A 57 -15.90 -3.85 -12.20
CA ARG A 57 -16.00 -5.07 -11.37
C ARG A 57 -16.68 -6.23 -12.11
N GLY A 58 -17.60 -5.93 -13.01
CA GLY A 58 -18.39 -6.93 -13.71
C GLY A 58 -19.11 -7.87 -12.74
N ASP A 59 -19.18 -9.14 -13.08
CA ASP A 59 -19.87 -10.18 -12.29
C ASP A 59 -18.99 -10.77 -11.14
N PHE A 60 -17.81 -10.22 -10.91
CA PHE A 60 -16.89 -10.74 -9.89
C PHE A 60 -17.18 -10.13 -8.52
N SER A 61 -17.17 -10.97 -7.49
CA SER A 61 -17.18 -10.49 -6.10
C SER A 61 -15.89 -9.74 -5.77
N HIS A 62 -16.04 -8.53 -5.20
CA HIS A 62 -14.94 -7.65 -4.80
C HIS A 62 -15.05 -7.37 -3.31
N HIS A 63 -13.96 -7.62 -2.58
CA HIS A 63 -13.90 -7.51 -1.14
C HIS A 63 -12.95 -6.41 -0.69
N LEU A 64 -13.30 -5.75 0.40
CA LEU A 64 -12.51 -4.69 1.06
C LEU A 64 -12.29 -3.44 0.21
N PHE A 65 -13.26 -3.07 -0.63
CA PHE A 65 -13.29 -1.77 -1.30
C PHE A 65 -14.32 -0.86 -0.63
N GLY A 66 -13.90 0.34 -0.22
CA GLY A 66 -14.78 1.33 0.40
C GLY A 66 -15.44 0.86 1.70
N VAL A 67 -14.76 0.07 2.51
CA VAL A 67 -15.31 -0.53 3.75
C VAL A 67 -15.05 0.31 5.00
N LEU A 68 -14.07 1.22 4.95
CA LEU A 68 -13.70 2.07 6.07
C LEU A 68 -14.29 3.47 5.93
N ASP A 69 -14.72 4.04 7.05
CA ASP A 69 -15.04 5.45 7.12
C ASP A 69 -13.75 6.30 6.99
N PRO A 70 -13.79 7.45 6.31
CA PRO A 70 -12.62 8.33 6.19
C PRO A 70 -12.01 8.75 7.53
N ALA A 71 -12.80 8.88 8.59
CA ALA A 71 -12.31 9.22 9.93
C ALA A 71 -11.55 8.05 10.61
N GLU A 72 -11.66 6.86 10.07
CA GLU A 72 -10.95 5.70 10.61
C GLU A 72 -9.47 5.67 10.19
N SER A 73 -8.66 4.97 10.96
CA SER A 73 -7.28 4.69 10.61
C SER A 73 -7.10 3.22 10.25
N CYS A 74 -6.23 2.94 9.27
CA CYS A 74 -5.85 1.58 8.92
C CYS A 74 -4.33 1.51 8.73
N ASP A 75 -3.70 0.67 9.51
CA ASP A 75 -2.33 0.23 9.30
C ASP A 75 -2.31 -1.22 8.75
N ALA A 76 -1.12 -1.75 8.50
CA ALA A 76 -1.00 -3.10 7.95
C ALA A 76 -1.46 -4.21 8.91
N GLY A 77 -1.41 -3.97 10.23
CA GLY A 77 -1.93 -4.90 11.24
C GLY A 77 -3.45 -4.97 11.18
N ARG A 78 -4.12 -3.81 11.19
CA ARG A 78 -5.59 -3.75 11.05
C ARG A 78 -6.04 -4.31 9.69
N TYR A 79 -5.34 -4.00 8.61
CA TYR A 79 -5.63 -4.60 7.31
C TYR A 79 -5.56 -6.12 7.37
N PHE A 80 -4.52 -6.68 8.00
CA PHE A 80 -4.38 -8.12 8.17
C PHE A 80 -5.56 -8.73 8.94
N GLU A 81 -5.97 -8.11 10.05
CA GLU A 81 -7.13 -8.54 10.84
C GLU A 81 -8.45 -8.52 10.02
N MET A 82 -8.58 -7.59 9.06
CA MET A 82 -9.75 -7.48 8.19
C MET A 82 -9.73 -8.48 7.03
N VAL A 83 -8.57 -8.75 6.47
CA VAL A 83 -8.46 -9.53 5.23
C VAL A 83 -8.42 -11.04 5.48
N GLU A 84 -7.86 -11.50 6.58
CA GLU A 84 -7.78 -12.93 6.92
C GLU A 84 -9.15 -13.63 6.99
N PRO A 85 -10.18 -13.08 7.67
CA PRO A 85 -11.52 -13.65 7.63
C PRO A 85 -12.11 -13.72 6.23
N VAL A 86 -11.90 -12.69 5.42
CA VAL A 86 -12.39 -12.64 4.02
C VAL A 86 -11.72 -13.73 3.18
N ILE A 87 -10.40 -13.87 3.27
CA ILE A 87 -9.68 -14.95 2.57
C ILE A 87 -10.16 -16.33 3.00
N SER A 88 -10.37 -16.52 4.31
CA SER A 88 -10.86 -17.79 4.87
C SER A 88 -12.28 -18.11 4.34
N GLU A 89 -13.16 -17.12 4.29
CA GLU A 89 -14.52 -17.26 3.78
C GLU A 89 -14.55 -17.62 2.28
N ILE A 90 -13.77 -16.92 1.45
CA ILE A 90 -13.65 -17.22 0.02
C ILE A 90 -13.20 -18.68 -0.16
N ARG A 91 -12.20 -19.10 0.57
CA ARG A 91 -11.67 -20.47 0.53
C ARG A 91 -12.69 -21.52 0.99
N SER A 92 -13.49 -21.21 2.00
CA SER A 92 -14.55 -22.13 2.49
C SER A 92 -15.60 -22.44 1.43
N ARG A 93 -15.80 -21.51 0.48
CA ARG A 93 -16.66 -21.70 -0.71
C ARG A 93 -15.96 -22.43 -1.86
N GLY A 94 -14.71 -22.86 -1.68
CA GLY A 94 -13.92 -23.52 -2.73
C GLY A 94 -13.35 -22.58 -3.78
N LYS A 95 -13.45 -21.27 -3.58
CA LYS A 95 -12.95 -20.24 -4.51
C LYS A 95 -11.54 -19.78 -4.19
N VAL A 96 -10.89 -19.15 -5.16
CA VAL A 96 -9.51 -18.66 -5.03
C VAL A 96 -9.51 -17.16 -4.67
N PRO A 97 -8.94 -16.73 -3.53
CA PRO A 97 -8.75 -15.32 -3.26
C PRO A 97 -7.68 -14.72 -4.20
N VAL A 98 -8.06 -13.75 -5.02
CA VAL A 98 -7.12 -12.99 -5.88
C VAL A 98 -6.86 -11.63 -5.25
N VAL A 99 -5.73 -11.51 -4.55
CA VAL A 99 -5.34 -10.28 -3.84
C VAL A 99 -4.66 -9.31 -4.80
N VAL A 100 -5.27 -8.14 -5.00
CA VAL A 100 -4.83 -7.16 -6.00
C VAL A 100 -4.42 -5.86 -5.34
N GLY A 101 -3.17 -5.46 -5.48
CA GLY A 101 -2.77 -4.18 -4.90
C GLY A 101 -1.34 -3.74 -5.16
N GLY A 102 -1.08 -2.52 -4.70
CA GLY A 102 0.24 -1.88 -4.78
C GLY A 102 0.86 -1.57 -3.42
N SER A 103 0.18 -1.90 -2.32
CA SER A 103 0.63 -1.63 -0.95
C SER A 103 1.51 -2.78 -0.44
N GLY A 104 2.82 -2.71 -0.76
CA GLY A 104 3.77 -3.78 -0.48
C GLY A 104 3.76 -4.25 0.98
N LEU A 105 3.61 -3.32 1.94
CA LEU A 105 3.54 -3.69 3.36
C LEU A 105 2.29 -4.53 3.69
N TYR A 106 1.14 -4.23 3.09
CA TYR A 106 -0.08 -5.04 3.27
C TYR A 106 0.13 -6.46 2.75
N LEU A 107 0.69 -6.56 1.54
CA LEU A 107 1.00 -7.86 0.94
C LEU A 107 2.03 -8.65 1.78
N LYS A 108 3.00 -7.95 2.37
CA LYS A 108 3.98 -8.57 3.26
C LYS A 108 3.33 -9.18 4.51
N PHE A 109 2.34 -8.53 5.10
CA PHE A 109 1.58 -9.10 6.21
C PHE A 109 0.86 -10.38 5.82
N LEU A 110 0.33 -10.46 4.60
CA LEU A 110 -0.34 -11.67 4.10
C LEU A 110 0.62 -12.82 3.80
N THR A 111 1.83 -12.49 3.34
CA THR A 111 2.81 -13.49 2.92
C THR A 111 3.73 -13.95 4.06
N HIS A 112 4.00 -13.08 5.04
CA HIS A 112 4.92 -13.33 6.16
C HIS A 112 4.19 -13.47 7.50
N GLY A 113 2.87 -13.23 7.52
CA GLY A 113 2.09 -13.11 8.74
C GLY A 113 2.30 -11.75 9.44
N PRO A 114 1.66 -11.55 10.60
CA PRO A 114 1.75 -10.31 11.37
C PRO A 114 3.19 -9.96 11.70
N SER A 115 3.50 -8.67 11.61
CA SER A 115 4.81 -8.16 11.99
C SER A 115 5.06 -8.37 13.48
N PRO A 116 6.24 -8.86 13.90
CA PRO A 116 6.62 -8.92 15.29
C PRO A 116 6.95 -7.54 15.90
N LEU A 117 6.94 -6.50 15.08
CA LEU A 117 7.28 -5.15 15.51
C LEU A 117 6.14 -4.56 16.36
N PRO A 118 6.45 -3.86 17.47
CA PRO A 118 5.43 -3.27 18.33
C PRO A 118 4.60 -2.22 17.57
N LYS A 119 3.35 -2.01 18.01
CA LYS A 119 2.57 -0.85 17.57
C LYS A 119 3.31 0.42 17.99
N GLY A 120 3.19 1.49 17.19
CA GLY A 120 3.85 2.74 17.50
C GLY A 120 3.23 3.42 18.72
N ASP A 121 4.06 4.12 19.49
CA ASP A 121 3.66 4.92 20.62
C ASP A 121 3.56 6.41 20.25
N VAL A 122 2.39 7.01 20.48
CA VAL A 122 2.11 8.41 20.07
C VAL A 122 2.93 9.40 20.89
N ALA A 123 3.10 9.17 22.19
CA ALA A 123 3.85 10.07 23.06
C ALA A 123 5.35 10.04 22.72
N MET A 124 5.89 8.85 22.51
CA MET A 124 7.28 8.67 22.10
C MET A 124 7.56 9.33 20.74
N ARG A 125 6.65 9.22 19.78
CA ARG A 125 6.78 9.89 18.48
C ARG A 125 6.77 11.40 18.60
N ALA A 126 5.90 11.97 19.42
CA ALA A 126 5.84 13.39 19.67
C ALA A 126 7.13 13.93 20.32
N GLU A 127 7.77 13.12 21.17
CA GLU A 127 9.09 13.44 21.74
C GLU A 127 10.20 13.39 20.68
N MET A 128 10.25 12.32 19.87
CA MET A 128 11.26 12.17 18.81
C MET A 128 11.13 13.26 17.74
N GLU A 129 9.91 13.71 17.44
CA GLU A 129 9.66 14.77 16.45
C GLU A 129 10.39 16.09 16.82
N ARG A 130 10.57 16.36 18.12
CA ARG A 130 11.27 17.55 18.65
C ARG A 130 12.78 17.44 18.56
N ARG A 131 13.32 16.24 18.37
CA ARG A 131 14.76 15.97 18.31
C ARG A 131 15.28 16.13 16.89
N THR A 132 16.57 16.41 16.75
CA THR A 132 17.22 16.47 15.44
C THR A 132 17.39 15.08 14.84
N LEU A 133 17.49 14.99 13.51
CA LEU A 133 17.79 13.73 12.82
C LEU A 133 19.15 13.16 13.25
N GLU A 134 20.12 14.03 13.49
CA GLU A 134 21.47 13.67 13.91
C GLU A 134 21.47 13.01 15.30
N ASP A 135 20.77 13.61 16.29
CA ASP A 135 20.65 13.04 17.64
C ASP A 135 19.98 11.65 17.61
N LEU A 136 18.93 11.50 16.81
CA LEU A 136 18.24 10.21 16.67
C LEU A 136 19.13 9.15 16.03
N LEU A 137 19.95 9.53 15.04
CA LEU A 137 20.90 8.63 14.39
C LEU A 137 22.01 8.20 15.34
N LEU A 138 22.59 9.13 16.11
CA LEU A 138 23.62 8.82 17.10
C LEU A 138 23.10 7.83 18.15
N GLU A 139 21.88 8.02 18.63
CA GLU A 139 21.26 7.09 19.58
C GLU A 139 20.99 5.72 18.94
N LEU A 140 20.47 5.68 17.70
CA LEU A 140 20.24 4.43 16.98
C LEU A 140 21.57 3.69 16.72
N GLU A 141 22.63 4.38 16.35
CA GLU A 141 23.97 3.78 16.17
C GLU A 141 24.50 3.13 17.45
N ARG A 142 24.20 3.71 18.61
CA ARG A 142 24.59 3.14 19.90
C ARG A 142 23.79 1.88 20.27
N ILE A 143 22.49 1.85 19.97
CA ILE A 143 21.59 0.75 20.34
C ILE A 143 21.63 -0.37 19.29
N ASP A 144 21.55 -0.03 18.02
CA ASP A 144 21.50 -0.97 16.90
C ASP A 144 22.31 -0.45 15.69
N PRO A 145 23.63 -0.65 15.71
CA PRO A 145 24.50 -0.18 14.64
C PRO A 145 24.19 -0.85 13.29
N VAL A 146 23.64 -2.06 13.30
CA VAL A 146 23.23 -2.77 12.07
C VAL A 146 22.07 -2.07 11.43
N GLU A 147 21.04 -1.72 12.20
CA GLU A 147 19.88 -0.98 11.71
C GLU A 147 20.28 0.43 11.24
N ALA A 148 21.14 1.13 12.02
CA ALA A 148 21.61 2.46 11.68
C ALA A 148 22.38 2.52 10.35
N ALA A 149 23.07 1.43 9.97
CA ALA A 149 23.76 1.31 8.69
C ALA A 149 22.79 1.05 7.52
N GLN A 150 21.64 0.42 7.77
CA GLN A 150 20.69 0.00 6.75
C GLN A 150 19.52 0.97 6.55
N VAL A 151 19.14 1.69 7.61
CA VAL A 151 18.01 2.62 7.58
C VAL A 151 18.23 3.76 6.59
N ASN A 152 17.17 4.29 6.03
CA ASN A 152 17.26 5.52 5.22
C ASN A 152 17.60 6.71 6.11
N ARG A 153 18.90 7.02 6.20
CA ARG A 153 19.48 8.05 7.09
C ARG A 153 19.04 9.48 6.78
N VAL A 154 18.46 9.75 5.62
CA VAL A 154 17.97 11.10 5.24
C VAL A 154 16.48 11.26 5.52
N ASN A 155 15.79 10.20 5.88
CA ASN A 155 14.36 10.25 6.20
C ASN A 155 14.16 10.05 7.71
N LYS A 156 13.94 11.13 8.43
CA LYS A 156 13.76 11.17 9.88
C LYS A 156 12.74 10.12 10.36
N ARG A 157 11.61 9.98 9.66
CA ARG A 157 10.55 9.03 10.04
C ARG A 157 11.00 7.56 10.09
N TYR A 158 11.93 7.16 9.21
CA TYR A 158 12.47 5.80 9.25
C TYR A 158 13.40 5.59 10.45
N VAL A 159 14.20 6.60 10.75
CA VAL A 159 15.10 6.60 11.93
C VAL A 159 14.28 6.58 13.22
N GLU A 160 13.28 7.48 13.32
CA GLU A 160 12.33 7.50 14.45
C GLU A 160 11.68 6.14 14.66
N ARG A 161 11.19 5.50 13.58
CA ARG A 161 10.55 4.18 13.69
C ARG A 161 11.52 3.08 14.12
N SER A 162 12.75 3.09 13.67
CA SER A 162 13.76 2.12 14.08
C SER A 162 14.13 2.29 15.55
N LEU A 163 14.32 3.53 15.99
CA LEU A 163 14.60 3.85 17.39
C LEU A 163 13.41 3.51 18.30
N GLU A 164 12.18 3.88 17.90
CA GLU A 164 10.93 3.51 18.60
C GLU A 164 10.84 2.00 18.84
N ILE A 165 11.14 1.19 17.83
CA ILE A 165 11.14 -0.28 17.97
C ILE A 165 12.15 -0.72 19.02
N CYS A 166 13.37 -0.21 18.95
CA CYS A 166 14.42 -0.55 19.93
C CYS A 166 14.00 -0.19 21.35
N LEU A 167 13.47 1.00 21.57
CA LEU A 167 13.07 1.49 22.88
C LEU A 167 11.86 0.77 23.45
N LEU A 168 10.85 0.46 22.63
CA LEU A 168 9.65 -0.25 23.06
C LEU A 168 9.91 -1.73 23.38
N THR A 169 10.87 -2.35 22.72
CA THR A 169 11.13 -3.79 22.87
C THR A 169 12.32 -4.08 23.81
N GLY A 170 13.17 -3.10 24.07
CA GLY A 170 14.47 -3.30 24.71
C GLY A 170 15.46 -4.12 23.90
N GLY A 171 15.12 -4.41 22.61
CA GLY A 171 15.92 -5.21 21.68
C GLY A 171 16.36 -4.42 20.45
N LYS A 172 16.85 -5.13 19.44
CA LYS A 172 17.30 -4.53 18.19
C LYS A 172 16.25 -4.63 17.09
N ALA A 173 15.96 -3.51 16.44
CA ALA A 173 15.04 -3.45 15.31
C ALA A 173 15.53 -4.31 14.13
N SER A 174 16.84 -4.35 13.88
CA SER A 174 17.46 -5.18 12.85
C SER A 174 17.19 -6.67 13.05
N GLU A 175 17.30 -7.18 14.26
CA GLU A 175 17.07 -8.60 14.59
C GLU A 175 15.60 -8.99 14.39
N LEU A 176 14.67 -8.13 14.86
CA LEU A 176 13.23 -8.36 14.70
C LEU A 176 12.81 -8.35 13.22
N ARG A 177 13.35 -7.42 12.44
CA ARG A 177 13.07 -7.34 11.00
C ARG A 177 13.63 -8.54 10.25
N ASP A 178 14.86 -8.93 10.53
CA ASP A 178 15.50 -10.08 9.91
C ASP A 178 14.78 -11.39 10.25
N GLY A 179 14.31 -11.53 11.50
CA GLY A 179 13.46 -12.64 11.90
C GLY A 179 12.14 -12.70 11.13
N TRP A 180 11.54 -11.56 10.83
CA TRP A 180 10.31 -11.49 10.02
C TRP A 180 10.57 -11.83 8.54
N GLU A 181 11.67 -11.31 7.96
CA GLU A 181 12.07 -11.63 6.59
C GLU A 181 12.36 -13.14 6.40
N ARG A 182 12.87 -13.81 7.41
CA ARG A 182 13.15 -15.25 7.35
C ARG A 182 11.89 -16.11 7.30
N LYS A 183 10.77 -15.65 7.89
CA LYS A 183 9.50 -16.40 7.88
C LYS A 183 9.01 -16.78 6.48
N THR A 184 9.32 -15.97 5.47
CA THR A 184 8.95 -16.29 4.08
C THR A 184 9.71 -17.51 3.52
N ARG A 185 10.89 -17.79 4.04
CA ARG A 185 11.71 -18.93 3.57
C ARG A 185 11.19 -20.26 4.09
N ASP A 186 10.42 -20.21 5.18
CA ASP A 186 9.89 -21.39 5.88
C ASP A 186 8.42 -21.70 5.53
N ILE A 187 7.84 -21.00 4.56
CA ILE A 187 6.46 -21.27 4.12
C ILE A 187 6.41 -22.60 3.37
N GLU A 188 5.72 -23.58 3.93
CA GLU A 188 5.57 -24.94 3.37
C GLU A 188 4.87 -24.98 2.00
N LYS A 189 4.11 -23.94 1.63
CA LYS A 189 3.44 -23.85 0.34
C LYS A 189 4.02 -22.68 -0.46
N PRO A 190 4.36 -22.90 -1.75
CA PRO A 190 4.88 -21.85 -2.59
C PRO A 190 3.83 -20.73 -2.72
N LEU A 191 4.24 -19.49 -2.43
CA LEU A 191 3.43 -18.32 -2.73
C LEU A 191 3.28 -18.20 -4.24
N LYS A 192 2.07 -17.93 -4.72
CA LYS A 192 1.81 -17.64 -6.13
C LYS A 192 1.45 -16.17 -6.30
N GLY A 193 2.21 -15.47 -7.11
CA GLY A 193 1.92 -14.07 -7.38
C GLY A 193 2.60 -13.55 -8.62
N PHE A 194 2.02 -12.52 -9.19
CA PHE A 194 2.42 -11.89 -10.43
C PHE A 194 2.80 -10.44 -10.18
N TRP A 195 3.96 -10.03 -10.65
CA TRP A 195 4.38 -8.63 -10.67
C TRP A 195 4.27 -8.08 -12.08
N LEU A 196 3.28 -7.21 -12.28
CA LEU A 196 3.04 -6.57 -13.56
C LEU A 196 4.04 -5.45 -13.79
N ILE A 197 4.79 -5.56 -14.88
CA ILE A 197 5.83 -4.61 -15.28
C ILE A 197 5.42 -3.98 -16.60
N ARG A 198 5.57 -2.66 -16.69
CA ARG A 198 5.37 -1.89 -17.93
C ARG A 198 6.63 -1.13 -18.31
N ASP A 199 6.75 -0.85 -19.58
CA ASP A 199 7.72 0.16 -20.02
C ASP A 199 7.48 1.48 -19.29
N ARG A 200 8.57 2.16 -18.97
CA ARG A 200 8.50 3.40 -18.19
C ARG A 200 7.75 4.52 -18.89
N ALA A 201 7.90 4.64 -20.20
CA ALA A 201 7.22 5.68 -20.97
C ALA A 201 5.71 5.42 -21.02
N ASP A 202 5.30 4.15 -21.27
CA ASP A 202 3.89 3.75 -21.22
C ASP A 202 3.29 3.99 -19.83
N LEU A 203 3.98 3.57 -18.77
CA LEU A 203 3.51 3.78 -17.40
C LEU A 203 3.30 5.28 -17.10
N HIS A 204 4.23 6.14 -17.52
CA HIS A 204 4.12 7.59 -17.33
C HIS A 204 2.93 8.18 -18.09
N GLN A 205 2.72 7.77 -19.35
CA GLN A 205 1.57 8.22 -20.14
C GLN A 205 0.23 7.79 -19.53
N ARG A 206 0.17 6.58 -19.00
CA ARG A 206 -1.03 6.06 -18.28
C ARG A 206 -1.30 6.83 -17.01
N ILE A 207 -0.27 7.20 -16.25
CA ILE A 207 -0.39 8.03 -15.05
C ILE A 207 -0.96 9.41 -15.42
N GLU A 208 -0.46 10.05 -16.47
CA GLU A 208 -0.99 11.34 -16.94
C GLU A 208 -2.46 11.24 -17.32
N LYS A 209 -2.80 10.32 -18.23
CA LYS A 209 -4.19 10.11 -18.66
C LYS A 209 -5.14 9.87 -17.49
N ARG A 210 -4.73 9.02 -16.55
CA ARG A 210 -5.51 8.71 -15.36
C ARG A 210 -5.67 9.92 -14.44
N THR A 211 -4.66 10.77 -14.29
CA THR A 211 -4.75 11.98 -13.47
C THR A 211 -5.76 12.97 -14.07
N VAL A 212 -5.71 13.19 -15.38
CA VAL A 212 -6.70 14.04 -16.09
C VAL A 212 -8.11 13.49 -15.89
N GLN A 213 -8.30 12.19 -16.10
CA GLN A 213 -9.59 11.51 -15.93
C GLN A 213 -10.11 11.65 -14.50
N MET A 214 -9.30 11.32 -13.50
CA MET A 214 -9.63 11.43 -12.09
C MET A 214 -10.10 12.85 -11.70
N LEU A 215 -9.40 13.89 -12.16
CA LEU A 215 -9.78 15.28 -11.90
C LEU A 215 -11.07 15.71 -12.62
N SER A 216 -11.43 15.07 -13.73
CA SER A 216 -12.68 15.31 -14.46
C SER A 216 -13.85 14.49 -13.90
N GLU A 217 -13.62 13.35 -13.28
CA GLU A 217 -14.64 12.41 -12.79
C GLU A 217 -15.05 12.62 -11.33
N GLY A 218 -14.50 13.63 -10.65
CA GLY A 218 -15.01 14.03 -9.34
C GLY A 218 -14.04 13.94 -8.17
N ALA A 219 -12.74 13.66 -8.37
CA ALA A 219 -11.78 13.62 -7.27
C ALA A 219 -11.71 14.94 -6.47
N VAL A 220 -11.93 16.09 -7.14
CA VAL A 220 -11.98 17.39 -6.47
C VAL A 220 -13.16 17.47 -5.52
N GLU A 221 -14.32 16.94 -5.92
CA GLU A 221 -15.53 16.92 -5.12
C GLU A 221 -15.43 15.92 -3.95
N GLU A 222 -14.74 14.81 -4.14
CA GLU A 222 -14.44 13.87 -3.05
C GLU A 222 -13.64 14.56 -1.94
N VAL A 223 -12.55 15.23 -2.30
CA VAL A 223 -11.71 15.97 -1.32
C VAL A 223 -12.48 17.12 -0.66
N ARG A 224 -13.34 17.84 -1.41
CA ARG A 224 -14.15 18.93 -0.87
C ARG A 224 -15.18 18.41 0.15
N ARG A 225 -15.84 17.29 -0.13
CA ARG A 225 -16.83 16.67 0.78
C ARG A 225 -16.21 16.17 2.08
N LEU A 226 -14.95 15.80 2.05
CA LEU A 226 -14.20 15.32 3.21
C LEU A 226 -13.41 16.42 3.92
N ASP A 227 -13.67 17.69 3.60
CA ASP A 227 -13.02 18.79 4.30
C ASP A 227 -13.39 18.78 5.80
N GLY A 228 -12.39 18.96 6.66
CA GLY A 228 -12.54 18.85 8.10
C GLY A 228 -12.57 17.42 8.67
N VAL A 229 -12.62 16.39 7.83
CA VAL A 229 -12.51 15.00 8.27
C VAL A 229 -11.05 14.58 8.30
N SER A 230 -10.50 14.35 9.49
CA SER A 230 -9.11 13.88 9.65
C SER A 230 -9.04 12.36 9.60
N GLY A 231 -8.06 11.83 8.87
CA GLY A 231 -7.86 10.39 8.78
C GLY A 231 -6.70 9.98 7.87
N ASN A 232 -6.50 8.68 7.73
CA ASN A 232 -5.42 8.16 6.87
C ASN A 232 -5.64 8.45 5.37
N TRP A 233 -6.88 8.66 4.95
CA TRP A 233 -7.23 9.03 3.58
C TRP A 233 -6.53 10.31 3.11
N GLU A 234 -6.25 11.25 4.03
CA GLU A 234 -5.55 12.51 3.72
C GLU A 234 -4.14 12.29 3.14
N LYS A 235 -3.57 11.10 3.33
CA LYS A 235 -2.25 10.70 2.79
C LYS A 235 -2.34 10.18 1.36
N ALA A 236 -3.55 10.02 0.81
CA ALA A 236 -3.72 9.63 -0.58
C ALA A 236 -3.16 10.72 -1.51
N ILE A 237 -2.50 10.27 -2.58
CA ILE A 237 -1.92 11.19 -3.56
C ILE A 237 -3.06 11.96 -4.23
N GLY A 238 -2.92 13.26 -4.30
CA GLY A 238 -3.90 14.18 -4.84
C GLY A 238 -4.62 14.99 -3.77
N VAL A 239 -4.82 14.48 -2.55
CA VAL A 239 -5.52 15.23 -1.48
C VAL A 239 -4.85 16.57 -1.19
N LYS A 240 -3.55 16.56 -0.95
CA LYS A 240 -2.77 17.78 -0.65
C LYS A 240 -2.83 18.78 -1.81
N GLU A 241 -2.65 18.29 -3.01
CA GLU A 241 -2.62 19.10 -4.23
C GLU A 241 -3.99 19.68 -4.53
N ILE A 242 -5.06 18.90 -4.39
CA ILE A 242 -6.45 19.35 -4.57
C ILE A 242 -6.83 20.38 -3.49
N ARG A 243 -6.45 20.20 -2.23
CA ARG A 243 -6.71 21.22 -1.19
C ARG A 243 -6.05 22.55 -1.52
N ARG A 244 -4.82 22.55 -2.03
CA ARG A 244 -4.12 23.76 -2.48
C ARG A 244 -4.82 24.42 -3.68
N PHE A 245 -5.38 23.63 -4.58
CA PHE A 245 -6.21 24.14 -5.67
C PHE A 245 -7.51 24.73 -5.16
N LEU A 246 -8.21 24.06 -4.25
CA LEU A 246 -9.46 24.53 -3.66
C LEU A 246 -9.29 25.82 -2.84
N SER A 247 -8.15 26.02 -2.20
CA SER A 247 -7.80 27.25 -1.48
C SER A 247 -7.35 28.39 -2.42
N GLY A 248 -7.21 28.16 -3.72
CA GLY A 248 -6.73 29.15 -4.68
C GLY A 248 -5.21 29.37 -4.66
N GLU A 249 -4.44 28.56 -3.93
CA GLU A 249 -2.97 28.67 -3.86
C GLU A 249 -2.30 28.29 -5.19
N ILE A 250 -2.88 27.34 -5.92
CA ILE A 250 -2.37 26.87 -7.21
C ILE A 250 -3.48 26.77 -8.25
N SER A 251 -3.14 26.86 -9.52
CA SER A 251 -4.06 26.60 -10.63
C SER A 251 -4.40 25.11 -10.75
N ARG A 252 -5.46 24.80 -11.51
CA ARG A 252 -5.83 23.42 -11.86
C ARG A 252 -4.72 22.68 -12.58
N ASP A 253 -4.09 23.34 -13.57
CA ASP A 253 -2.98 22.74 -14.33
C ASP A 253 -1.80 22.43 -13.42
N LYS A 254 -1.49 23.32 -12.47
CA LYS A 254 -0.44 23.07 -11.48
C LYS A 254 -0.78 21.95 -10.51
N CYS A 255 -2.03 21.81 -10.12
CA CYS A 255 -2.52 20.71 -9.32
C CYS A 255 -2.31 19.37 -10.07
N GLU A 256 -2.72 19.29 -11.33
CA GLU A 256 -2.55 18.13 -12.19
C GLU A 256 -1.06 17.75 -12.32
N GLU A 257 -0.19 18.69 -12.66
CA GLU A 257 1.25 18.49 -12.74
C GLU A 257 1.85 17.88 -11.48
N LEU A 258 1.46 18.41 -10.31
CA LEU A 258 1.95 17.95 -9.01
C LEU A 258 1.45 16.54 -8.66
N ILE A 259 0.20 16.22 -8.98
CA ILE A 259 -0.37 14.87 -8.79
C ILE A 259 0.36 13.87 -9.69
N VAL A 260 0.57 14.19 -10.96
CA VAL A 260 1.34 13.35 -11.90
C VAL A 260 2.74 13.08 -11.35
N PHE A 261 3.43 14.13 -10.90
CA PHE A 261 4.76 14.00 -10.33
C PHE A 261 4.77 13.08 -9.09
N ALA A 262 3.88 13.31 -8.13
CA ALA A 262 3.76 12.51 -6.91
C ALA A 262 3.43 11.04 -7.23
N THR A 263 2.55 10.81 -8.21
CA THR A 263 2.15 9.47 -8.65
C THR A 263 3.30 8.72 -9.32
N ARG A 264 4.11 9.38 -10.15
CA ARG A 264 5.32 8.78 -10.73
C ARG A 264 6.34 8.40 -9.65
N GLN A 265 6.52 9.24 -8.63
CA GLN A 265 7.40 8.92 -7.50
C GLN A 265 6.86 7.73 -6.69
N TYR A 266 5.55 7.63 -6.54
CA TYR A 266 4.92 6.49 -5.87
C TYR A 266 5.09 5.20 -6.67
N ALA A 267 4.84 5.23 -7.97
CA ALA A 267 5.06 4.09 -8.87
C ALA A 267 6.51 3.57 -8.79
N LYS A 268 7.50 4.47 -8.81
CA LYS A 268 8.92 4.11 -8.63
C LYS A 268 9.19 3.41 -7.28
N ARG A 269 8.55 3.88 -6.19
CA ARG A 269 8.68 3.22 -4.87
C ARG A 269 8.08 1.82 -4.89
N GLN A 270 6.90 1.64 -5.51
CA GLN A 270 6.26 0.33 -5.66
C GLN A 270 7.12 -0.63 -6.48
N GLU A 271 7.67 -0.20 -7.61
CA GLU A 271 8.59 -1.02 -8.42
C GLU A 271 9.84 -1.42 -7.63
N THR A 272 10.40 -0.49 -6.84
CA THR A 272 11.56 -0.78 -5.98
C THR A 272 11.23 -1.81 -4.91
N TRP A 273 10.02 -1.77 -4.38
CA TRP A 273 9.53 -2.75 -3.42
C TRP A 273 9.41 -4.14 -4.07
N PHE A 274 8.58 -4.25 -5.12
CA PHE A 274 8.29 -5.54 -5.76
C PHE A 274 9.50 -6.19 -6.41
N ARG A 275 10.50 -5.42 -6.83
CA ARG A 275 11.77 -5.96 -7.34
C ARG A 275 12.50 -6.85 -6.33
N ARG A 276 12.28 -6.65 -5.05
CA ARG A 276 12.90 -7.44 -3.97
C ARG A 276 12.15 -8.74 -3.68
N GLU A 277 10.89 -8.81 -4.07
CA GLU A 277 10.00 -9.96 -3.85
C GLU A 277 10.27 -11.04 -4.90
N LYS A 278 11.24 -11.91 -4.63
CA LYS A 278 11.74 -12.92 -5.60
C LYS A 278 10.73 -14.02 -5.90
N TRP A 279 9.71 -14.19 -5.08
CA TRP A 279 8.63 -15.16 -5.26
C TRP A 279 7.59 -14.72 -6.30
N LEU A 280 7.60 -13.44 -6.69
CA LEU A 280 6.71 -12.90 -7.71
C LEU A 280 7.21 -13.23 -9.12
N GLU A 281 6.36 -13.84 -9.92
CA GLU A 281 6.56 -14.01 -11.36
C GLU A 281 6.43 -12.65 -12.06
N ARG A 282 7.38 -12.33 -12.92
CA ARG A 282 7.37 -11.08 -13.67
C ARG A 282 6.53 -11.22 -14.93
N VAL A 283 5.54 -10.35 -15.10
CA VAL A 283 4.68 -10.30 -16.26
C VAL A 283 4.85 -8.94 -16.96
N GLY A 284 5.41 -8.94 -18.17
CA GLY A 284 5.50 -7.77 -19.02
C GLY A 284 4.16 -7.51 -19.72
N LEU A 285 3.70 -6.25 -19.71
CA LEU A 285 2.45 -5.80 -20.34
C LEU A 285 2.73 -4.71 -21.38
#